data_501030c72cf8f44c5daddad078416ff6
#
_entry.id   501030c72cf8f44c5daddad078416ff6
#
_cell.length_a   1.000
_cell.length_b   1.000
_cell.length_c   1.000
_cell.angle_alpha   90.00
_cell.angle_beta   90.00
_cell.angle_gamma   90.00
#
_symmetry.space_group_name_H-M   'P 1'
#
loop_
_entity.id
_entity.type
_entity.pdbx_description
1 polymer ?
#
loop_
_entity_poly.entity_id
_entity_poly.type
_entity_poly.pdbx_seq_one_letter_code
_entity_poly.pdbx_strand_id
1 'polypeptide(L)'
;DLVRSRGLGDVYKRQVQISAGLLMNQEYSMQITLDTDSGEAYYYTRVVSRTATNVADYVAFASSFAQKCMDKTTADELGTYLEATETSARNFADISITSSLANVSWGNLHPQISRAGIPVIKDINETTASISLEYEIMAANDEGKAEYYNVTDFYRMRYTETRIMLLDFTRSAHQIFNPELSVISDKGLLLGVGDKNVSYMANKDASVVAFVREGELWTYAPESGKFVDVFSFRRNVDSDSRDADMNHDIKLLGIEENGDVDFMVYGYMSRGNHEGYSGVGIYHYNSDQNMVEEKVFIPGTESYEFLKDDLGILSYVNKDNQLFLVMAKDLYQINIDESSYKVLAEGINRDNFVVSDTNAHAAWIVSEGENAGQIQMMDFDSQNVRLIAPGQDQELRTLGFMNEDLIYGLLQSGDILTDENGHSTEGLTSFRIEDFEGNLKKEYHQEGMYIVNPSVGRTLMEFQLAVKGKQGYSVQKKDNIMTVSYTHLTLPTIR
;
A
#
# COMPACT_ATOMS: atom_id res chain seq x y z
N ASP A 1 -28.34 -20.43 -13.55
CA ASP A 1 -29.20 -21.11 -12.54
C ASP A 1 -28.39 -21.25 -11.25
N LEU A 2 -28.87 -20.64 -10.18
CA LEU A 2 -28.29 -20.67 -8.84
C LEU A 2 -28.71 -21.97 -8.12
N VAL A 3 -27.77 -22.86 -7.83
CA VAL A 3 -28.02 -24.04 -7.00
C VAL A 3 -27.66 -23.73 -5.55
N ARG A 4 -28.65 -23.78 -4.66
CA ARG A 4 -28.48 -23.66 -3.21
C ARG A 4 -28.01 -24.98 -2.62
N SER A 5 -26.84 -25.05 -1.99
CA SER A 5 -26.49 -26.14 -1.09
C SER A 5 -26.35 -25.64 0.35
N ARG A 6 -27.10 -26.24 1.29
CA ARG A 6 -26.92 -26.00 2.73
C ARG A 6 -25.97 -27.07 3.27
N GLY A 7 -24.82 -26.67 3.79
CA GLY A 7 -23.95 -27.50 4.62
C GLY A 7 -24.08 -27.10 6.10
N LEU A 8 -23.94 -28.06 7.01
CA LEU A 8 -23.89 -27.83 8.46
C LEU A 8 -22.59 -27.09 8.82
N GLY A 9 -22.75 -25.84 9.26
CA GLY A 9 -21.70 -24.90 9.61
C GLY A 9 -21.98 -23.54 8.95
N ASP A 10 -21.70 -22.43 9.61
CA ASP A 10 -22.07 -21.05 9.23
C ASP A 10 -21.44 -20.51 7.93
N VAL A 11 -21.00 -21.37 7.02
CA VAL A 11 -20.44 -20.98 5.73
C VAL A 11 -21.44 -21.28 4.61
N TYR A 12 -22.04 -20.25 4.05
CA TYR A 12 -22.89 -20.37 2.86
C TYR A 12 -22.00 -20.47 1.61
N LYS A 13 -22.00 -21.67 0.97
CA LYS A 13 -21.39 -21.87 -0.34
C LYS A 13 -22.46 -21.70 -1.42
N ARG A 14 -22.19 -20.86 -2.41
CA ARG A 14 -23.01 -20.77 -3.64
C ARG A 14 -22.18 -21.22 -4.82
N GLN A 15 -22.76 -22.04 -5.66
CA GLN A 15 -22.16 -22.50 -6.90
C GLN A 15 -22.81 -21.77 -8.07
N VAL A 16 -22.00 -21.15 -8.91
CA VAL A 16 -22.44 -20.47 -10.13
C VAL A 16 -21.93 -21.26 -11.33
N GLN A 17 -22.83 -21.62 -12.24
CA GLN A 17 -22.47 -22.25 -13.49
C GLN A 17 -22.26 -21.18 -14.56
N ILE A 18 -21.05 -21.15 -15.15
CA ILE A 18 -20.74 -20.28 -16.27
C ILE A 18 -21.21 -20.99 -17.55
N SER A 19 -22.29 -20.50 -18.16
CA SER A 19 -22.87 -21.04 -19.39
C SER A 19 -22.36 -20.37 -20.67
N ALA A 20 -21.56 -19.29 -20.56
CA ALA A 20 -20.92 -18.66 -21.70
C ALA A 20 -19.81 -19.56 -22.29
N GLY A 21 -19.72 -19.64 -23.62
CA GLY A 21 -18.64 -20.36 -24.30
C GLY A 21 -17.30 -19.69 -24.06
N LEU A 22 -16.52 -20.19 -23.09
CA LEU A 22 -15.15 -19.72 -22.84
C LEU A 22 -14.24 -20.28 -23.93
N LEU A 23 -13.46 -19.41 -24.55
CA LEU A 23 -12.43 -19.83 -25.52
C LEU A 23 -11.23 -20.40 -24.77
N MET A 24 -10.65 -21.47 -25.32
CA MET A 24 -9.46 -22.10 -24.76
C MET A 24 -8.27 -21.12 -24.78
N ASN A 25 -7.46 -21.16 -23.72
CA ASN A 25 -6.27 -20.35 -23.52
C ASN A 25 -6.53 -18.82 -23.47
N GLN A 26 -7.78 -18.45 -23.16
CA GLN A 26 -8.13 -17.04 -22.88
C GLN A 26 -8.46 -16.82 -21.40
N GLU A 27 -8.11 -15.66 -20.93
CA GLU A 27 -8.47 -15.16 -19.60
C GLU A 27 -9.63 -14.19 -19.71
N TYR A 28 -10.53 -14.26 -18.75
CA TYR A 28 -11.70 -13.39 -18.65
C TYR A 28 -11.72 -12.79 -17.24
N SER A 29 -11.93 -11.50 -17.15
CA SER A 29 -12.28 -10.89 -15.87
C SER A 29 -13.73 -11.23 -15.52
N MET A 30 -13.98 -11.56 -14.27
CA MET A 30 -15.30 -11.82 -13.73
C MET A 30 -15.56 -10.88 -12.56
N GLN A 31 -16.60 -10.07 -12.69
CA GLN A 31 -17.14 -9.29 -11.60
C GLN A 31 -18.27 -10.06 -10.94
N ILE A 32 -18.23 -10.17 -9.63
CA ILE A 32 -19.29 -10.74 -8.80
C ILE A 32 -19.90 -9.58 -8.02
N THR A 33 -21.18 -9.31 -8.26
CA THR A 33 -21.94 -8.32 -7.51
C THR A 33 -22.79 -9.01 -6.47
N LEU A 34 -22.64 -8.64 -5.22
CA LEU A 34 -23.52 -9.05 -4.13
C LEU A 34 -24.46 -7.90 -3.81
N ASP A 35 -25.74 -8.14 -3.99
CA ASP A 35 -26.81 -7.22 -3.59
C ASP A 35 -27.14 -7.47 -2.12
N THR A 36 -26.91 -6.47 -1.27
CA THR A 36 -27.09 -6.53 0.18
C THR A 36 -28.10 -5.46 0.63
N ASP A 37 -28.59 -5.56 1.85
CA ASP A 37 -29.49 -4.55 2.45
C ASP A 37 -28.83 -3.16 2.56
N SER A 38 -27.49 -3.11 2.57
CA SER A 38 -26.70 -1.87 2.66
C SER A 38 -26.22 -1.34 1.32
N GLY A 39 -26.50 -2.04 0.19
CA GLY A 39 -26.07 -1.69 -1.16
C GLY A 39 -25.35 -2.83 -1.88
N GLU A 40 -24.76 -2.53 -3.03
CA GLU A 40 -24.02 -3.51 -3.83
C GLU A 40 -22.56 -3.57 -3.39
N ALA A 41 -22.06 -4.80 -3.17
CA ALA A 41 -20.65 -5.09 -2.94
C ALA A 41 -20.07 -5.81 -4.16
N TYR A 42 -18.87 -5.40 -4.60
CA TYR A 42 -18.23 -5.89 -5.82
C TYR A 42 -16.97 -6.69 -5.50
N TYR A 43 -16.88 -7.88 -6.12
CA TYR A 43 -15.70 -8.72 -6.06
C TYR A 43 -15.22 -9.01 -7.48
N TYR A 44 -13.92 -9.11 -7.65
CA TYR A 44 -13.31 -9.34 -8.95
C TYR A 44 -12.41 -10.57 -8.89
N THR A 45 -12.49 -11.40 -9.93
CA THR A 45 -11.61 -12.54 -10.11
C THR A 45 -11.38 -12.80 -11.60
N ARG A 46 -10.55 -13.78 -11.89
CA ARG A 46 -10.26 -14.21 -13.27
C ARG A 46 -10.81 -15.62 -13.49
N VAL A 47 -11.26 -15.86 -14.71
CA VAL A 47 -11.63 -17.18 -15.21
C VAL A 47 -10.73 -17.52 -16.37
N VAL A 48 -10.08 -18.68 -16.28
CA VAL A 48 -9.18 -19.18 -17.31
C VAL A 48 -9.67 -20.55 -17.75
N SER A 49 -9.84 -20.74 -19.07
CA SER A 49 -10.18 -22.03 -19.66
C SER A 49 -8.95 -22.61 -20.36
N ARG A 50 -8.44 -23.75 -19.86
CA ARG A 50 -7.24 -24.41 -20.39
C ARG A 50 -7.45 -25.91 -20.46
N THR A 51 -6.73 -26.60 -21.37
CA THR A 51 -6.77 -28.04 -21.53
C THR A 51 -6.19 -28.82 -20.34
N ALA A 52 -5.13 -28.27 -19.74
CA ALA A 52 -4.50 -28.77 -18.53
C ALA A 52 -3.92 -27.61 -17.72
N THR A 53 -4.21 -27.54 -16.44
CA THR A 53 -3.71 -26.50 -15.54
C THR A 53 -2.86 -27.07 -14.41
N ASN A 54 -2.88 -28.39 -14.19
CA ASN A 54 -2.19 -29.09 -13.10
C ASN A 54 -2.42 -28.44 -11.72
N VAL A 55 -3.59 -27.79 -11.53
CA VAL A 55 -3.94 -27.01 -10.32
C VAL A 55 -3.79 -27.86 -9.07
N ALA A 56 -4.33 -29.09 -9.09
CA ALA A 56 -4.29 -29.98 -7.94
C ALA A 56 -2.85 -30.29 -7.49
N ASP A 57 -1.95 -30.49 -8.45
CA ASP A 57 -0.54 -30.79 -8.18
C ASP A 57 0.18 -29.60 -7.60
N TYR A 58 -0.06 -28.37 -8.13
CA TYR A 58 0.53 -27.14 -7.60
C TYR A 58 0.05 -26.85 -6.18
N VAL A 59 -1.26 -26.97 -5.92
CA VAL A 59 -1.84 -26.77 -4.59
C VAL A 59 -1.30 -27.79 -3.60
N ALA A 60 -1.23 -29.07 -4.01
CA ALA A 60 -0.67 -30.13 -3.19
C ALA A 60 0.83 -29.89 -2.88
N PHE A 61 1.59 -29.42 -3.87
CA PHE A 61 3.01 -29.09 -3.67
C PHE A 61 3.18 -27.98 -2.63
N ALA A 62 2.49 -26.83 -2.77
CA ALA A 62 2.60 -25.72 -1.84
C ALA A 62 2.22 -26.12 -0.40
N SER A 63 1.10 -26.86 -0.25
CA SER A 63 0.66 -27.36 1.06
C SER A 63 1.66 -28.35 1.68
N SER A 64 2.18 -29.29 0.86
CA SER A 64 3.17 -30.27 1.31
C SER A 64 4.52 -29.61 1.67
N PHE A 65 4.96 -28.60 0.90
CA PHE A 65 6.18 -27.87 1.19
C PHE A 65 6.09 -27.17 2.54
N ALA A 66 4.99 -26.43 2.80
CA ALA A 66 4.78 -25.78 4.09
C ALA A 66 4.78 -26.77 5.26
N GLN A 67 4.09 -27.92 5.11
CA GLN A 67 4.08 -28.98 6.14
C GLN A 67 5.48 -29.58 6.39
N LYS A 68 6.23 -29.84 5.32
CA LYS A 68 7.61 -30.37 5.45
C LYS A 68 8.57 -29.39 6.12
N CYS A 69 8.34 -28.07 5.98
CA CYS A 69 9.10 -27.07 6.72
C CYS A 69 8.95 -27.23 8.24
N MET A 70 7.80 -27.72 8.72
CA MET A 70 7.51 -27.91 10.15
C MET A 70 8.04 -29.26 10.67
N ASP A 71 8.14 -30.25 9.79
CA ASP A 71 8.55 -31.62 10.16
C ASP A 71 10.03 -31.86 9.89
N LYS A 72 10.82 -31.89 10.96
CA LYS A 72 12.27 -32.13 10.90
C LYS A 72 12.66 -33.46 10.26
N THR A 73 11.77 -34.43 10.24
CA THR A 73 12.04 -35.76 9.66
C THR A 73 11.96 -35.78 8.14
N THR A 74 11.20 -34.87 7.55
CA THR A 74 10.97 -34.77 6.10
C THR A 74 11.55 -33.52 5.48
N ALA A 75 12.06 -32.58 6.29
CA ALA A 75 12.61 -31.31 5.82
C ALA A 75 13.78 -31.48 4.82
N ASP A 76 14.59 -32.53 4.96
CA ASP A 76 15.73 -32.77 4.06
C ASP A 76 15.32 -32.92 2.59
N GLU A 77 14.09 -33.37 2.32
CA GLU A 77 13.55 -33.48 0.97
C GLU A 77 13.43 -32.12 0.26
N LEU A 78 13.29 -31.04 1.06
CA LEU A 78 13.16 -29.68 0.53
C LEU A 78 14.48 -29.16 -0.07
N GLY A 79 15.62 -29.68 0.36
CA GLY A 79 16.94 -29.24 -0.10
C GLY A 79 17.11 -29.30 -1.63
N THR A 80 16.38 -30.20 -2.31
CA THR A 80 16.43 -30.32 -3.77
C THR A 80 15.71 -29.21 -4.53
N TYR A 81 14.96 -28.38 -3.85
CA TYR A 81 14.20 -27.25 -4.40
C TYR A 81 14.86 -25.89 -4.11
N LEU A 82 15.84 -25.86 -3.20
CA LEU A 82 16.48 -24.64 -2.74
C LEU A 82 17.77 -24.35 -3.50
N GLU A 83 18.05 -23.06 -3.68
CA GLU A 83 19.27 -22.54 -4.33
C GLU A 83 20.14 -21.81 -3.28
N ALA A 84 20.39 -22.45 -2.16
CA ALA A 84 21.03 -21.87 -0.98
C ALA A 84 22.37 -21.17 -1.30
N THR A 85 22.53 -19.93 -0.81
CA THR A 85 23.75 -19.13 -0.95
C THR A 85 24.28 -18.74 0.44
N GLU A 86 25.60 -18.48 0.54
CA GLU A 86 26.23 -18.05 1.81
C GLU A 86 25.78 -16.65 2.26
N THR A 87 25.22 -15.85 1.35
CA THR A 87 24.79 -14.45 1.58
C THR A 87 23.34 -14.31 2.01
N SER A 88 22.58 -15.42 2.12
CA SER A 88 21.19 -15.37 2.53
C SER A 88 20.99 -14.84 3.96
N ALA A 89 19.91 -14.10 4.18
CA ALA A 89 19.55 -13.59 5.50
C ALA A 89 19.44 -14.73 6.53
N ARG A 90 19.95 -14.50 7.75
CA ARG A 90 19.96 -15.48 8.84
C ARG A 90 18.83 -15.23 9.85
N ASN A 91 17.67 -14.84 9.38
CA ASN A 91 16.48 -14.67 10.21
C ASN A 91 15.37 -15.57 9.69
N PHE A 92 14.29 -15.72 10.45
CA PHE A 92 13.11 -16.48 10.07
C PHE A 92 11.99 -15.57 9.53
N ALA A 93 12.15 -14.25 9.64
CA ALA A 93 11.16 -13.28 9.20
C ALA A 93 11.11 -13.17 7.67
N ASP A 94 12.29 -13.24 7.02
CA ASP A 94 12.44 -13.09 5.57
C ASP A 94 13.21 -14.27 5.02
N ILE A 95 12.55 -15.19 4.38
CA ILE A 95 13.10 -16.40 3.77
C ILE A 95 12.89 -16.33 2.26
N SER A 96 13.86 -16.83 1.50
CA SER A 96 13.75 -16.95 0.04
C SER A 96 14.25 -18.30 -0.44
N ILE A 97 14.09 -18.59 -1.73
CA ILE A 97 14.61 -19.81 -2.36
C ILE A 97 16.13 -19.97 -2.19
N THR A 98 16.85 -18.85 -1.98
CA THR A 98 18.32 -18.85 -1.74
C THR A 98 18.69 -19.03 -0.27
N SER A 99 17.73 -19.13 0.62
CA SER A 99 17.96 -19.36 2.05
C SER A 99 18.42 -20.80 2.33
N SER A 100 19.15 -20.98 3.43
CA SER A 100 19.58 -22.33 3.84
C SER A 100 18.39 -23.20 4.22
N LEU A 101 18.52 -24.50 4.01
CA LEU A 101 17.50 -25.48 4.44
C LEU A 101 17.17 -25.34 5.94
N ALA A 102 18.17 -25.07 6.78
CA ALA A 102 17.96 -24.85 8.19
C ALA A 102 17.02 -23.66 8.45
N ASN A 103 17.17 -22.54 7.73
CA ASN A 103 16.30 -21.39 7.87
C ASN A 103 14.90 -21.66 7.33
N VAL A 104 14.79 -22.29 6.15
CA VAL A 104 13.51 -22.67 5.55
C VAL A 104 12.71 -23.60 6.45
N SER A 105 13.38 -24.53 7.14
CA SER A 105 12.77 -25.49 8.08
C SER A 105 12.77 -25.00 9.54
N TRP A 106 12.83 -23.70 9.79
CA TRP A 106 12.71 -23.06 11.11
C TRP A 106 13.83 -23.40 12.11
N GLY A 107 15.01 -23.79 11.64
CA GLY A 107 16.19 -24.01 12.48
C GLY A 107 15.94 -24.93 13.69
N ASN A 108 16.19 -24.43 14.90
CA ASN A 108 15.90 -25.13 16.16
C ASN A 108 14.51 -24.78 16.72
N LEU A 109 13.79 -23.88 16.08
CA LEU A 109 12.40 -23.61 16.42
C LEU A 109 11.55 -24.83 16.04
N HIS A 110 10.58 -25.17 16.87
CA HIS A 110 9.62 -26.25 16.63
C HIS A 110 8.20 -25.67 16.54
N PRO A 111 7.90 -24.86 15.50
CA PRO A 111 6.61 -24.22 15.41
C PRO A 111 5.51 -25.26 15.14
N GLN A 112 4.31 -24.90 15.55
CA GLN A 112 3.09 -25.66 15.26
C GLN A 112 2.12 -24.74 14.49
N ILE A 113 1.43 -25.28 13.52
CA ILE A 113 0.39 -24.54 12.82
C ILE A 113 -0.78 -24.36 13.79
N SER A 114 -1.03 -23.13 14.21
CA SER A 114 -2.19 -22.75 15.05
C SER A 114 -3.43 -22.53 14.20
N ARG A 115 -3.26 -21.99 12.99
CA ARG A 115 -4.33 -21.81 12.01
C ARG A 115 -3.82 -22.19 10.61
N ALA A 116 -4.45 -23.21 10.02
CA ALA A 116 -4.11 -23.65 8.68
C ALA A 116 -4.61 -22.67 7.61
N GLY A 117 -3.76 -22.39 6.63
CA GLY A 117 -4.10 -21.58 5.47
C GLY A 117 -4.74 -22.37 4.34
N ILE A 118 -5.38 -21.64 3.43
CA ILE A 118 -5.90 -22.17 2.17
C ILE A 118 -5.01 -21.61 1.04
N PRO A 119 -4.39 -22.46 0.20
CA PRO A 119 -3.60 -21.97 -0.93
C PRO A 119 -4.44 -21.15 -1.91
N VAL A 120 -3.98 -19.94 -2.24
CA VAL A 120 -4.64 -19.04 -3.19
C VAL A 120 -3.80 -18.97 -4.46
N ILE A 121 -4.42 -19.26 -5.59
CA ILE A 121 -3.77 -19.18 -6.90
C ILE A 121 -3.72 -17.71 -7.31
N LYS A 122 -2.53 -17.13 -7.38
CA LYS A 122 -2.31 -15.73 -7.80
C LYS A 122 -2.15 -15.62 -9.32
N ASP A 123 -1.52 -16.61 -9.96
CA ASP A 123 -1.37 -16.71 -11.40
C ASP A 123 -1.25 -18.16 -11.85
N ILE A 124 -1.74 -18.46 -13.04
CA ILE A 124 -1.63 -19.79 -13.64
C ILE A 124 -1.60 -19.71 -15.16
N ASN A 125 -0.67 -20.43 -15.78
CA ASN A 125 -0.61 -20.65 -17.22
C ASN A 125 -0.37 -22.13 -17.56
N GLU A 126 -0.08 -22.46 -18.80
CA GLU A 126 0.07 -23.87 -19.25
C GLU A 126 1.17 -24.64 -18.49
N THR A 127 2.24 -23.95 -18.11
CA THR A 127 3.44 -24.58 -17.54
C THR A 127 3.84 -24.07 -16.18
N THR A 128 3.34 -22.89 -15.73
CA THR A 128 3.71 -22.28 -14.47
C THR A 128 2.48 -21.86 -13.66
N ALA A 129 2.65 -21.83 -12.35
CA ALA A 129 1.68 -21.24 -11.43
C ALA A 129 2.39 -20.47 -10.30
N SER A 130 1.70 -19.45 -9.78
CA SER A 130 2.07 -18.76 -8.56
C SER A 130 0.98 -18.96 -7.52
N ILE A 131 1.38 -19.35 -6.30
CA ILE A 131 0.47 -19.62 -5.18
C ILE A 131 0.95 -18.84 -3.96
N SER A 132 0.01 -18.22 -3.26
CA SER A 132 0.19 -17.68 -1.91
C SER A 132 -0.49 -18.59 -0.89
N LEU A 133 0.17 -18.80 0.25
CA LEU A 133 -0.36 -19.55 1.37
C LEU A 133 -0.14 -18.74 2.66
N GLU A 134 -1.22 -18.28 3.25
CA GLU A 134 -1.24 -17.52 4.50
C GLU A 134 -1.71 -18.42 5.63
N TYR A 135 -0.93 -18.50 6.70
CA TYR A 135 -1.24 -19.35 7.86
C TYR A 135 -0.65 -18.75 9.14
N GLU A 136 -1.04 -19.27 10.28
CA GLU A 136 -0.51 -18.83 11.57
C GLU A 136 0.24 -19.98 12.24
N ILE A 137 1.37 -19.66 12.83
CA ILE A 137 2.13 -20.59 13.65
C ILE A 137 2.24 -20.10 15.09
N MET A 138 2.40 -21.07 15.99
CA MET A 138 2.72 -20.86 17.38
C MET A 138 4.08 -21.50 17.68
N ALA A 139 4.94 -20.77 18.38
CA ALA A 139 6.21 -21.28 18.90
C ALA A 139 6.36 -20.86 20.36
N ALA A 140 7.07 -21.69 21.15
CA ALA A 140 7.44 -21.32 22.51
C ALA A 140 8.71 -20.47 22.49
N ASN A 141 8.71 -19.36 23.26
CA ASN A 141 9.92 -18.58 23.50
C ASN A 141 10.81 -19.21 24.58
N ASP A 142 11.93 -18.56 24.90
CA ASP A 142 12.89 -19.04 25.91
C ASP A 142 12.29 -19.14 27.33
N GLU A 143 11.21 -18.42 27.62
CA GLU A 143 10.46 -18.49 28.89
C GLU A 143 9.38 -19.57 28.87
N GLY A 144 9.21 -20.28 27.75
CA GLY A 144 8.16 -21.29 27.55
C GLY A 144 6.78 -20.71 27.29
N LYS A 145 6.65 -19.38 27.04
CA LYS A 145 5.42 -18.74 26.68
C LYS A 145 5.17 -18.86 25.18
N ALA A 146 3.89 -18.95 24.79
CA ALA A 146 3.50 -19.03 23.40
C ALA A 146 3.65 -17.67 22.70
N GLU A 147 4.26 -17.67 21.54
CA GLU A 147 4.33 -16.57 20.59
C GLU A 147 3.66 -17.00 19.30
N TYR A 148 2.89 -16.08 18.70
CA TYR A 148 2.16 -16.34 17.47
C TYR A 148 2.70 -15.48 16.34
N TYR A 149 2.71 -16.05 15.13
CA TYR A 149 3.24 -15.40 13.94
C TYR A 149 2.31 -15.60 12.76
N ASN A 150 1.98 -14.51 12.08
CA ASN A 150 1.39 -14.56 10.75
C ASN A 150 2.49 -14.93 9.75
N VAL A 151 2.24 -15.92 8.92
CA VAL A 151 3.20 -16.40 7.92
C VAL A 151 2.55 -16.36 6.55
N THR A 152 3.24 -15.74 5.61
CA THR A 152 2.87 -15.73 4.20
C THR A 152 3.98 -16.39 3.38
N ASP A 153 3.66 -17.52 2.77
CA ASP A 153 4.50 -18.22 1.81
C ASP A 153 4.04 -17.90 0.39
N PHE A 154 4.96 -17.56 -0.48
CA PHE A 154 4.72 -17.42 -1.92
C PHE A 154 5.55 -18.44 -2.68
N TYR A 155 4.92 -19.10 -3.63
CA TYR A 155 5.53 -20.13 -4.47
C TYR A 155 5.32 -19.79 -5.94
N ARG A 156 6.40 -19.72 -6.73
CA ARG A 156 6.35 -19.77 -8.18
C ARG A 156 6.89 -21.08 -8.68
N MET A 157 6.08 -21.80 -9.44
CA MET A 157 6.35 -23.20 -9.80
C MET A 157 6.21 -23.42 -11.29
N ARG A 158 6.93 -24.45 -11.78
CA ARG A 158 6.80 -24.95 -13.16
C ARG A 158 6.50 -26.45 -13.11
N TYR A 159 5.48 -26.85 -13.84
CA TYR A 159 5.16 -28.27 -14.07
C TYR A 159 6.06 -28.85 -15.16
N THR A 160 6.63 -30.01 -14.90
CA THR A 160 7.35 -30.82 -15.90
C THR A 160 6.79 -32.25 -15.89
N GLU A 161 7.08 -33.02 -16.91
CA GLU A 161 6.60 -34.42 -16.99
C GLU A 161 7.06 -35.31 -15.81
N THR A 162 8.12 -34.91 -15.13
CA THR A 162 8.73 -35.71 -14.05
C THR A 162 8.50 -35.17 -12.65
N ARG A 163 8.39 -33.85 -12.52
CA ARG A 163 8.21 -33.20 -11.20
C ARG A 163 7.79 -31.74 -11.33
N ILE A 164 7.32 -31.16 -10.22
CA ILE A 164 7.21 -29.72 -10.07
C ILE A 164 8.59 -29.13 -9.74
N MET A 165 8.99 -28.10 -10.47
CA MET A 165 10.17 -27.29 -10.20
C MET A 165 9.75 -26.05 -9.44
N LEU A 166 10.39 -25.76 -8.31
CA LEU A 166 10.25 -24.48 -7.62
C LEU A 166 11.15 -23.46 -8.30
N LEU A 167 10.57 -22.37 -8.83
CA LEU A 167 11.28 -21.31 -9.54
C LEU A 167 11.58 -20.13 -8.63
N ASP A 168 10.69 -19.90 -7.66
CA ASP A 168 10.85 -18.89 -6.62
C ASP A 168 10.06 -19.30 -5.39
N PHE A 169 10.58 -18.95 -4.24
CA PHE A 169 9.95 -19.13 -2.95
C PHE A 169 10.34 -17.98 -2.03
N THR A 170 9.35 -17.36 -1.43
CA THR A 170 9.56 -16.40 -0.34
C THR A 170 8.64 -16.72 0.82
N ARG A 171 9.11 -16.43 2.03
CA ARG A 171 8.34 -16.46 3.26
C ARG A 171 8.57 -15.17 4.02
N SER A 172 7.48 -14.54 4.45
CA SER A 172 7.50 -13.56 5.52
C SER A 172 6.84 -14.11 6.78
N ALA A 173 7.39 -13.80 7.94
CA ALA A 173 6.83 -14.19 9.22
C ALA A 173 6.86 -13.00 10.18
N HIS A 174 5.67 -12.55 10.58
CA HIS A 174 5.49 -11.39 11.44
C HIS A 174 4.86 -11.81 12.77
N GLN A 175 5.49 -11.40 13.86
CA GLN A 175 4.99 -11.71 15.20
C GLN A 175 3.74 -10.90 15.53
N ILE A 176 2.70 -11.56 15.97
CA ILE A 176 1.50 -10.94 16.53
C ILE A 176 1.88 -10.39 17.89
N PHE A 177 1.61 -9.10 18.10
CA PHE A 177 1.97 -8.44 19.35
C PHE A 177 1.14 -9.01 20.51
N ASN A 178 1.82 -9.33 21.62
CA ASN A 178 1.16 -9.79 22.85
C ASN A 178 1.79 -9.07 24.05
N PRO A 179 1.04 -8.17 24.72
CA PRO A 179 1.54 -7.42 25.87
C PRO A 179 1.80 -8.27 27.12
N GLU A 180 1.33 -9.53 27.18
CA GLU A 180 1.61 -10.47 28.28
C GLU A 180 3.01 -11.07 28.23
N LEU A 181 3.71 -10.87 27.11
CA LEU A 181 5.11 -11.26 26.98
C LEU A 181 6.02 -10.22 27.65
N SER A 182 7.32 -10.53 27.76
CA SER A 182 8.34 -9.61 28.29
C SER A 182 8.69 -8.53 27.26
N VAL A 183 7.71 -7.66 26.89
CA VAL A 183 7.84 -6.68 25.81
C VAL A 183 8.48 -5.36 26.24
N ILE A 184 8.65 -5.10 27.54
CA ILE A 184 9.28 -3.89 28.06
C ILE A 184 10.74 -4.20 28.39
N SER A 185 11.66 -3.39 27.87
CA SER A 185 13.09 -3.50 28.13
C SER A 185 13.70 -2.14 28.48
N ASP A 186 14.94 -2.14 28.98
CA ASP A 186 15.72 -0.91 29.26
C ASP A 186 15.94 -0.05 28.01
N LYS A 187 15.78 -0.60 26.81
CA LYS A 187 15.99 0.06 25.51
C LYS A 187 14.69 0.54 24.87
N GLY A 188 13.54 0.19 25.44
CA GLY A 188 12.23 0.54 24.91
C GLY A 188 11.29 -0.65 24.78
N LEU A 189 10.24 -0.48 23.98
CA LEU A 189 9.22 -1.47 23.73
C LEU A 189 9.64 -2.43 22.62
N LEU A 190 9.54 -3.73 22.89
CA LEU A 190 9.81 -4.80 21.93
C LEU A 190 8.50 -5.15 21.21
N LEU A 191 8.40 -4.76 19.95
CA LEU A 191 7.21 -5.00 19.12
C LEU A 191 7.22 -6.34 18.38
N GLY A 192 8.24 -7.17 18.66
CA GLY A 192 8.38 -8.47 18.02
C GLY A 192 9.04 -8.43 16.65
N VAL A 193 9.11 -9.60 16.03
CA VAL A 193 9.68 -9.81 14.68
C VAL A 193 8.69 -9.32 13.62
N GLY A 194 9.15 -8.61 12.60
CA GLY A 194 8.34 -8.14 11.48
C GLY A 194 8.95 -6.92 10.82
N ASP A 195 8.13 -6.12 10.14
CA ASP A 195 8.59 -4.92 9.45
C ASP A 195 9.32 -3.96 10.38
N LYS A 196 10.41 -3.38 9.86
CA LYS A 196 11.23 -2.40 10.57
C LYS A 196 10.54 -1.03 10.71
N ASN A 197 9.65 -0.74 9.77
CA ASN A 197 8.93 0.53 9.73
C ASN A 197 7.58 0.35 10.43
N VAL A 198 7.57 0.56 11.74
CA VAL A 198 6.33 0.54 12.53
C VAL A 198 5.73 1.95 12.55
N SER A 199 4.44 2.06 12.22
CA SER A 199 3.70 3.31 12.38
C SER A 199 3.44 3.54 13.86
N TYR A 200 3.91 4.66 14.40
CA TYR A 200 3.65 5.06 15.78
C TYR A 200 3.54 6.59 15.92
N MET A 201 2.80 7.01 16.92
CA MET A 201 2.71 8.39 17.38
C MET A 201 2.78 8.44 18.90
N ALA A 202 3.29 9.54 19.43
CA ALA A 202 3.26 9.82 20.85
C ALA A 202 2.62 11.20 21.06
N ASN A 203 1.90 11.38 22.16
CA ASN A 203 1.47 12.71 22.59
C ASN A 203 2.71 13.54 23.00
N LYS A 204 2.54 14.83 23.22
CA LYS A 204 3.62 15.78 23.35
C LYS A 204 4.60 15.50 24.49
N ASP A 205 4.10 14.98 25.61
CA ASP A 205 4.89 14.61 26.78
C ASP A 205 5.32 13.12 26.78
N ALA A 206 4.95 12.38 25.75
CA ALA A 206 5.19 10.95 25.59
C ALA A 206 4.60 10.09 26.72
N SER A 207 3.56 10.57 27.40
CA SER A 207 2.84 9.80 28.42
C SER A 207 1.96 8.69 27.82
N VAL A 208 1.60 8.81 26.54
CA VAL A 208 0.92 7.80 25.74
C VAL A 208 1.56 7.66 24.37
N VAL A 209 1.77 6.41 23.96
CA VAL A 209 2.27 6.05 22.62
C VAL A 209 1.26 5.15 21.96
N ALA A 210 0.79 5.52 20.77
CA ALA A 210 -0.02 4.69 19.89
C ALA A 210 0.88 4.05 18.83
N PHE A 211 0.67 2.78 18.52
CA PHE A 211 1.42 2.07 17.48
C PHE A 211 0.56 1.02 16.79
N VAL A 212 0.89 0.74 15.52
CA VAL A 212 0.19 -0.25 14.69
C VAL A 212 1.08 -1.47 14.53
N ARG A 213 0.50 -2.64 14.77
CA ARG A 213 1.20 -3.91 14.60
C ARG A 213 0.26 -4.97 14.04
N GLU A 214 0.61 -5.57 12.91
CA GLU A 214 -0.15 -6.66 12.26
C GLU A 214 -1.67 -6.37 12.12
N GLY A 215 -2.00 -5.16 11.62
CA GLY A 215 -3.40 -4.73 11.44
C GLY A 215 -4.14 -4.42 12.73
N GLU A 216 -3.44 -4.25 13.85
CA GLU A 216 -3.99 -3.90 15.16
C GLU A 216 -3.42 -2.57 15.65
N LEU A 217 -4.26 -1.74 16.26
CA LEU A 217 -3.87 -0.50 16.90
C LEU A 217 -3.81 -0.67 18.42
N TRP A 218 -2.66 -0.37 18.97
CA TRP A 218 -2.38 -0.45 20.39
C TRP A 218 -2.01 0.92 20.95
N THR A 219 -2.38 1.19 22.21
CA THR A 219 -1.79 2.28 22.99
C THR A 219 -1.01 1.72 24.17
N TYR A 220 0.05 2.44 24.53
CA TYR A 220 0.92 2.14 25.66
C TYR A 220 1.14 3.38 26.51
N ALA A 221 0.89 3.27 27.83
CA ALA A 221 1.15 4.30 28.82
C ALA A 221 2.37 3.92 29.66
N PRO A 222 3.57 4.50 29.43
CA PRO A 222 4.82 4.11 30.08
C PRO A 222 4.81 4.17 31.61
N GLU A 223 4.17 5.20 32.19
CA GLU A 223 4.13 5.37 33.64
C GLU A 223 3.39 4.24 34.36
N SER A 224 2.30 3.77 33.78
CA SER A 224 1.47 2.69 34.34
C SER A 224 1.85 1.30 33.84
N GLY A 225 2.62 1.23 32.74
CA GLY A 225 2.91 -0.02 32.03
C GLY A 225 1.69 -0.63 31.35
N LYS A 226 0.62 0.15 31.18
CA LYS A 226 -0.66 -0.33 30.65
C LYS A 226 -0.65 -0.33 29.12
N PHE A 227 -1.09 -1.45 28.54
CA PHE A 227 -1.43 -1.58 27.12
C PHE A 227 -2.95 -1.63 26.96
N VAL A 228 -3.42 -1.05 25.84
CA VAL A 228 -4.82 -1.16 25.43
C VAL A 228 -4.85 -1.56 23.96
N ASP A 229 -5.57 -2.63 23.63
CA ASP A 229 -5.98 -2.97 22.28
C ASP A 229 -7.12 -2.02 21.90
N VAL A 230 -6.80 -1.04 21.04
CA VAL A 230 -7.74 0.01 20.63
C VAL A 230 -8.61 -0.47 19.49
N PHE A 231 -8.00 -1.12 18.50
CA PHE A 231 -8.71 -1.61 17.33
C PHE A 231 -8.05 -2.86 16.76
N SER A 232 -8.87 -3.89 16.55
CA SER A 232 -8.47 -5.13 15.89
C SER A 232 -9.68 -5.80 15.23
N PHE A 233 -9.49 -6.36 14.05
CA PHE A 233 -10.44 -7.30 13.48
C PHE A 233 -10.26 -8.73 14.01
N ARG A 234 -9.15 -9.00 14.68
CA ARG A 234 -8.89 -10.28 15.33
C ARG A 234 -9.70 -10.40 16.61
N ARG A 235 -10.19 -11.60 16.89
CA ARG A 235 -10.91 -11.91 18.11
C ARG A 235 -10.18 -12.95 18.95
N ASN A 236 -10.05 -12.70 20.23
CA ASN A 236 -9.46 -13.66 21.18
C ASN A 236 -10.43 -14.82 21.52
N VAL A 237 -11.72 -14.60 21.32
CA VAL A 237 -12.79 -15.59 21.55
C VAL A 237 -13.55 -15.77 20.23
N ASP A 238 -13.87 -17.04 19.88
CA ASP A 238 -14.54 -17.38 18.63
C ASP A 238 -13.76 -16.96 17.37
N SER A 239 -12.44 -17.27 17.37
CA SER A 239 -11.57 -17.05 16.22
C SER A 239 -12.07 -17.81 14.99
N ASP A 240 -12.12 -17.14 13.85
CA ASP A 240 -12.52 -17.69 12.57
C ASP A 240 -11.62 -17.20 11.41
N SER A 241 -11.96 -17.55 10.18
CA SER A 241 -11.17 -17.18 9.00
C SER A 241 -11.03 -15.68 8.77
N ARG A 242 -11.90 -14.84 9.36
CA ARG A 242 -11.85 -13.39 9.25
C ARG A 242 -10.67 -12.78 10.03
N ASP A 243 -10.22 -13.45 11.09
CA ASP A 243 -9.02 -13.04 11.85
C ASP A 243 -7.73 -13.18 11.04
N ALA A 244 -7.81 -13.94 9.94
CA ALA A 244 -6.70 -14.16 9.02
C ALA A 244 -6.61 -13.12 7.92
N ASP A 245 -7.64 -12.32 7.74
CA ASP A 245 -7.67 -11.35 6.65
C ASP A 245 -6.78 -10.15 6.98
N MET A 246 -5.67 -10.04 6.27
CA MET A 246 -4.70 -8.96 6.40
C MET A 246 -4.83 -7.93 5.26
N ASN A 247 -5.96 -7.93 4.50
CA ASN A 247 -6.20 -6.97 3.43
C ASN A 247 -6.71 -5.62 3.95
N HIS A 248 -6.18 -5.17 5.07
CA HIS A 248 -6.42 -3.85 5.67
C HIS A 248 -5.15 -3.35 6.35
N ASP A 249 -5.10 -2.06 6.59
CA ASP A 249 -4.05 -1.42 7.37
C ASP A 249 -4.63 -0.25 8.17
N ILE A 250 -3.87 0.25 9.14
CA ILE A 250 -4.27 1.35 10.02
C ILE A 250 -3.26 2.48 9.88
N LYS A 251 -3.75 3.69 9.66
CA LYS A 251 -2.94 4.90 9.69
C LYS A 251 -3.33 5.78 10.85
N LEU A 252 -2.36 6.12 11.69
CA LEU A 252 -2.53 7.11 12.76
C LEU A 252 -2.68 8.50 12.13
N LEU A 253 -3.68 9.25 12.55
CA LEU A 253 -3.98 10.60 12.10
C LEU A 253 -3.56 11.65 13.13
N GLY A 254 -3.78 11.36 14.41
CA GLY A 254 -3.45 12.24 15.51
C GLY A 254 -3.50 11.54 16.87
N ILE A 255 -2.81 12.09 17.86
CA ILE A 255 -2.90 11.70 19.26
C ILE A 255 -2.97 12.96 20.12
N GLU A 256 -3.96 13.04 20.98
CA GLU A 256 -4.18 14.16 21.89
C GLU A 256 -3.43 13.99 23.20
N GLU A 257 -3.32 15.09 23.97
CA GLU A 257 -2.62 15.09 25.26
C GLU A 257 -3.26 14.15 26.31
N ASN A 258 -4.57 13.96 26.26
CA ASN A 258 -5.31 13.03 27.13
C ASN A 258 -5.15 11.56 26.69
N GLY A 259 -4.53 11.30 25.54
CA GLY A 259 -4.33 9.97 24.99
C GLY A 259 -5.44 9.50 24.06
N ASP A 260 -6.36 10.39 23.65
CA ASP A 260 -7.31 10.10 22.58
C ASP A 260 -6.58 10.00 21.25
N VAL A 261 -7.04 9.12 20.35
CA VAL A 261 -6.38 8.83 19.10
C VAL A 261 -7.37 8.89 17.94
N ASP A 262 -7.05 9.72 16.94
CA ASP A 262 -7.69 9.68 15.64
C ASP A 262 -6.92 8.77 14.71
N PHE A 263 -7.62 7.86 14.03
CA PHE A 263 -7.00 6.90 13.13
C PHE A 263 -7.92 6.53 11.97
N MET A 264 -7.31 6.03 10.91
CA MET A 264 -7.96 5.57 9.70
C MET A 264 -7.70 4.08 9.52
N VAL A 265 -8.75 3.30 9.25
CA VAL A 265 -8.65 1.92 8.79
C VAL A 265 -9.04 1.89 7.32
N TYR A 266 -8.23 1.30 6.49
CA TYR A 266 -8.47 1.23 5.05
C TYR A 266 -8.19 -0.16 4.51
N GLY A 267 -8.93 -0.54 3.47
CA GLY A 267 -8.90 -1.87 2.87
C GLY A 267 -10.21 -2.61 3.05
N TYR A 268 -10.12 -3.92 3.16
CA TYR A 268 -11.27 -4.80 3.34
C TYR A 268 -11.69 -4.84 4.82
N MET A 269 -12.95 -4.54 5.08
CA MET A 269 -13.52 -4.58 6.44
C MET A 269 -13.97 -6.02 6.74
N SER A 270 -13.11 -6.79 7.41
CA SER A 270 -13.40 -8.20 7.70
C SER A 270 -14.42 -8.40 8.82
N ARG A 271 -14.70 -7.33 9.61
CA ARG A 271 -15.68 -7.32 10.70
C ARG A 271 -16.31 -5.93 10.89
N GLY A 272 -17.36 -5.88 11.70
CA GLY A 272 -18.03 -4.64 12.12
C GLY A 272 -19.21 -4.27 11.22
N ASN A 273 -19.61 -3.00 11.27
CA ASN A 273 -20.79 -2.49 10.55
C ASN A 273 -20.63 -2.56 9.03
N HIS A 274 -19.39 -2.53 8.56
CA HIS A 274 -19.04 -2.54 7.13
C HIS A 274 -18.39 -3.86 6.69
N GLU A 275 -18.68 -4.96 7.41
CA GLU A 275 -18.16 -6.27 7.04
C GLU A 275 -18.51 -6.62 5.60
N GLY A 276 -17.50 -7.00 4.82
CA GLY A 276 -17.64 -7.35 3.42
C GLY A 276 -17.41 -6.19 2.43
N TYR A 277 -17.23 -4.97 2.91
CA TYR A 277 -16.90 -3.82 2.07
C TYR A 277 -15.41 -3.53 2.06
N SER A 278 -14.94 -2.98 0.96
CA SER A 278 -13.66 -2.29 0.88
C SER A 278 -13.89 -0.79 1.04
N GLY A 279 -12.97 -0.07 1.64
CA GLY A 279 -13.13 1.38 1.81
C GLY A 279 -12.20 1.98 2.84
N VAL A 280 -12.55 3.17 3.29
CA VAL A 280 -11.81 3.97 4.26
C VAL A 280 -12.74 4.35 5.41
N GLY A 281 -12.42 3.89 6.61
CA GLY A 281 -13.12 4.26 7.86
C GLY A 281 -12.26 5.20 8.70
N ILE A 282 -12.85 6.28 9.20
CA ILE A 282 -12.21 7.23 10.13
C ILE A 282 -12.81 7.01 11.51
N TYR A 283 -11.96 6.86 12.50
CA TYR A 283 -12.33 6.49 13.85
C TYR A 283 -11.67 7.41 14.87
N HIS A 284 -12.35 7.62 15.97
CA HIS A 284 -11.86 8.30 17.16
C HIS A 284 -11.86 7.35 18.35
N TYR A 285 -10.74 7.18 19.01
CA TYR A 285 -10.63 6.47 20.27
C TYR A 285 -10.65 7.45 21.44
N ASN A 286 -11.64 7.32 22.32
CA ASN A 286 -11.71 8.06 23.58
C ASN A 286 -11.04 7.23 24.69
N SER A 287 -9.93 7.71 25.21
CA SER A 287 -9.09 7.01 26.19
C SER A 287 -9.74 6.88 27.57
N ASP A 288 -10.51 7.90 27.98
CA ASP A 288 -11.21 7.93 29.29
C ASP A 288 -12.36 6.91 29.33
N GLN A 289 -13.09 6.78 28.22
CA GLN A 289 -14.21 5.86 28.10
C GLN A 289 -13.79 4.47 27.61
N ASN A 290 -12.56 4.32 27.11
CA ASN A 290 -12.05 3.15 26.43
C ASN A 290 -12.99 2.68 25.31
N MET A 291 -13.39 3.60 24.44
CA MET A 291 -14.38 3.39 23.40
C MET A 291 -13.90 3.95 22.05
N VAL A 292 -14.12 3.20 20.99
CA VAL A 292 -13.89 3.64 19.62
C VAL A 292 -15.21 4.05 18.99
N GLU A 293 -15.25 5.25 18.42
CA GLU A 293 -16.36 5.81 17.67
C GLU A 293 -15.99 5.90 16.19
N GLU A 294 -16.84 5.38 15.32
CA GLU A 294 -16.70 5.59 13.88
C GLU A 294 -17.23 7.00 13.53
N LYS A 295 -16.38 7.80 12.89
CA LYS A 295 -16.72 9.15 12.46
C LYS A 295 -17.27 9.16 11.03
N VAL A 296 -16.58 8.51 10.11
CA VAL A 296 -16.91 8.48 8.67
C VAL A 296 -16.53 7.13 8.10
N PHE A 297 -17.35 6.60 7.21
CA PHE A 297 -16.99 5.50 6.32
C PHE A 297 -17.22 5.90 4.86
N ILE A 298 -16.20 5.76 4.03
CA ILE A 298 -16.25 6.00 2.59
C ILE A 298 -16.08 4.64 1.90
N PRO A 299 -17.15 4.08 1.30
CA PRO A 299 -17.06 2.82 0.59
C PRO A 299 -16.22 2.98 -0.68
N GLY A 300 -15.41 1.98 -0.97
CA GLY A 300 -14.59 1.87 -2.17
C GLY A 300 -14.87 0.58 -2.93
N THR A 301 -14.51 0.56 -4.20
CA THR A 301 -14.60 -0.62 -5.07
C THR A 301 -13.23 -1.21 -5.37
N GLU A 302 -12.16 -0.58 -4.88
CA GLU A 302 -10.78 -0.97 -5.14
C GLU A 302 -10.25 -1.95 -4.11
N SER A 303 -9.23 -2.74 -4.48
CA SER A 303 -8.56 -3.64 -3.55
C SER A 303 -7.73 -2.86 -2.53
N TYR A 304 -7.36 -3.55 -1.45
CA TYR A 304 -6.50 -2.99 -0.40
C TYR A 304 -5.20 -2.39 -0.96
N GLU A 305 -4.56 -3.07 -1.91
CA GLU A 305 -3.29 -2.62 -2.50
C GLU A 305 -3.45 -1.30 -3.26
N PHE A 306 -4.55 -1.12 -4.01
CA PHE A 306 -4.84 0.14 -4.69
C PHE A 306 -5.18 1.26 -3.70
N LEU A 307 -5.98 0.98 -2.68
CA LEU A 307 -6.28 1.95 -1.63
C LEU A 307 -5.00 2.39 -0.90
N LYS A 308 -4.13 1.44 -0.56
CA LYS A 308 -2.84 1.72 0.07
C LYS A 308 -1.96 2.64 -0.77
N ASP A 309 -1.93 2.41 -2.07
CA ASP A 309 -1.16 3.19 -3.03
C ASP A 309 -1.76 4.61 -3.19
N ASP A 310 -3.07 4.74 -3.32
CA ASP A 310 -3.77 6.03 -3.41
C ASP A 310 -3.57 6.87 -2.13
N LEU A 311 -3.79 6.29 -0.96
CA LEU A 311 -3.59 6.94 0.34
C LEU A 311 -2.11 7.26 0.62
N GLY A 312 -1.20 6.55 -0.05
CA GLY A 312 0.23 6.84 -0.07
C GLY A 312 0.57 8.12 -0.84
N ILE A 313 -0.23 8.48 -1.86
CA ILE A 313 -0.07 9.72 -2.60
C ILE A 313 -0.43 10.93 -1.72
N LEU A 314 -1.61 10.88 -1.13
CA LEU A 314 -2.08 11.92 -0.22
C LEU A 314 -2.94 11.31 0.88
N SER A 315 -2.57 11.55 2.12
CA SER A 315 -3.46 11.53 3.27
C SER A 315 -2.87 12.45 4.35
N TYR A 316 -3.41 13.65 4.45
CA TYR A 316 -2.90 14.76 5.24
C TYR A 316 -3.99 15.34 6.14
N VAL A 317 -3.71 15.49 7.43
CA VAL A 317 -4.59 16.17 8.39
C VAL A 317 -4.02 17.56 8.66
N ASN A 318 -4.84 18.57 8.43
CA ASN A 318 -4.47 19.96 8.70
C ASN A 318 -4.71 20.35 10.18
N LYS A 319 -4.32 21.57 10.55
CA LYS A 319 -4.48 22.12 11.91
C LYS A 319 -5.95 22.23 12.39
N ASP A 320 -6.90 22.25 11.47
CA ASP A 320 -8.34 22.38 11.76
C ASP A 320 -9.03 20.99 11.75
N ASN A 321 -8.27 19.91 11.96
CA ASN A 321 -8.71 18.52 11.99
C ASN A 321 -9.49 18.08 10.73
N GLN A 322 -9.07 18.64 9.55
CA GLN A 322 -9.57 18.25 8.26
C GLN A 322 -8.60 17.27 7.62
N LEU A 323 -9.07 16.07 7.29
CA LEU A 323 -8.29 15.07 6.57
C LEU A 323 -8.54 15.22 5.06
N PHE A 324 -7.46 15.33 4.31
CA PHE A 324 -7.46 15.30 2.83
C PHE A 324 -6.82 14.00 2.36
N LEU A 325 -7.50 13.29 1.48
CA LEU A 325 -6.99 12.04 0.90
C LEU A 325 -7.42 11.86 -0.56
N VAL A 326 -6.63 11.11 -1.30
CA VAL A 326 -6.98 10.62 -2.63
C VAL A 326 -7.43 9.17 -2.53
N MET A 327 -8.55 8.83 -3.13
CA MET A 327 -9.09 7.48 -3.23
C MET A 327 -9.87 7.34 -4.54
N ALA A 328 -9.62 6.28 -5.30
CA ALA A 328 -10.34 5.95 -6.54
C ALA A 328 -10.41 7.11 -7.55
N LYS A 329 -9.33 7.89 -7.68
CA LYS A 329 -9.19 9.09 -8.53
C LYS A 329 -9.96 10.33 -8.05
N ASP A 330 -10.47 10.33 -6.84
CA ASP A 330 -11.16 11.47 -6.27
C ASP A 330 -10.40 12.02 -5.06
N LEU A 331 -10.43 13.35 -4.91
CA LEU A 331 -9.88 14.05 -3.75
C LEU A 331 -11.00 14.32 -2.76
N TYR A 332 -10.86 13.75 -1.57
CA TYR A 332 -11.81 13.90 -0.47
C TYR A 332 -11.29 14.88 0.58
N GLN A 333 -12.21 15.65 1.14
CA GLN A 333 -12.02 16.38 2.39
C GLN A 333 -12.98 15.83 3.42
N ILE A 334 -12.45 15.41 4.57
CA ILE A 334 -13.21 14.83 5.68
C ILE A 334 -13.05 15.74 6.89
N ASN A 335 -14.15 16.21 7.45
CA ASN A 335 -14.18 16.88 8.73
C ASN A 335 -14.36 15.82 9.82
N ILE A 336 -13.29 15.52 10.58
CA ILE A 336 -13.28 14.45 11.58
C ILE A 336 -14.23 14.82 12.74
N ASP A 337 -14.22 16.07 13.17
CA ASP A 337 -15.02 16.55 14.31
C ASP A 337 -16.53 16.51 14.00
N GLU A 338 -16.92 16.91 12.79
CA GLU A 338 -18.32 16.96 12.35
C GLU A 338 -18.81 15.65 11.73
N SER A 339 -17.95 14.63 11.61
CA SER A 339 -18.28 13.33 11.03
C SER A 339 -18.88 13.45 9.62
N SER A 340 -18.28 14.30 8.78
CA SER A 340 -18.77 14.61 7.44
C SER A 340 -17.66 14.61 6.40
N TYR A 341 -18.01 14.38 5.13
CA TYR A 341 -17.04 14.48 4.05
C TYR A 341 -17.66 15.09 2.77
N LYS A 342 -16.79 15.57 1.90
CA LYS A 342 -17.14 16.02 0.55
C LYS A 342 -16.03 15.68 -0.44
N VAL A 343 -16.40 15.54 -1.70
CA VAL A 343 -15.45 15.42 -2.82
C VAL A 343 -15.05 16.82 -3.28
N LEU A 344 -13.75 17.09 -3.33
CA LEU A 344 -13.19 18.36 -3.79
C LEU A 344 -12.88 18.35 -5.29
N ALA A 345 -12.44 17.21 -5.80
CA ALA A 345 -12.16 17.01 -7.21
C ALA A 345 -12.43 15.54 -7.59
N GLU A 346 -12.99 15.33 -8.76
CA GLU A 346 -13.29 14.01 -9.33
C GLU A 346 -12.40 13.74 -10.55
N GLY A 347 -12.15 12.46 -10.83
CA GLY A 347 -11.46 12.01 -12.03
C GLY A 347 -10.01 12.48 -12.13
N ILE A 348 -9.30 12.59 -11.02
CA ILE A 348 -7.89 12.96 -10.96
C ILE A 348 -7.06 11.95 -11.75
N ASN A 349 -6.27 12.44 -12.69
CA ASN A 349 -5.24 11.63 -13.32
C ASN A 349 -3.99 11.62 -12.44
N ARG A 350 -3.58 10.45 -11.96
CA ARG A 350 -2.42 10.26 -11.08
C ARG A 350 -1.11 10.79 -11.67
N ASP A 351 -0.93 10.70 -13.00
CA ASP A 351 0.27 11.20 -13.68
C ASP A 351 0.39 12.73 -13.63
N ASN A 352 -0.72 13.41 -13.37
CA ASN A 352 -0.82 14.86 -13.31
C ASN A 352 -1.20 15.37 -11.90
N PHE A 353 -1.16 14.51 -10.88
CA PHE A 353 -1.40 14.89 -9.49
C PHE A 353 -0.08 14.86 -8.73
N VAL A 354 0.31 15.97 -8.16
CA VAL A 354 1.54 16.12 -7.41
C VAL A 354 1.27 16.74 -6.05
N VAL A 355 2.05 16.31 -5.06
CA VAL A 355 1.90 16.74 -3.67
C VAL A 355 3.24 17.26 -3.17
N SER A 356 3.22 18.28 -2.32
CA SER A 356 4.43 18.84 -1.70
C SER A 356 5.02 17.88 -0.66
N ASP A 357 6.29 18.10 -0.29
CA ASP A 357 7.01 17.26 0.68
C ASP A 357 6.34 17.20 2.06
N THR A 358 5.64 18.28 2.45
CA THR A 358 4.92 18.36 3.72
C THR A 358 3.47 17.84 3.61
N ASN A 359 3.01 17.52 2.39
CA ASN A 359 1.62 17.26 2.04
C ASN A 359 0.65 18.45 2.28
N ALA A 360 1.17 19.63 2.58
CA ALA A 360 0.34 20.82 2.78
C ALA A 360 -0.23 21.40 1.48
N HIS A 361 0.40 21.10 0.34
CA HIS A 361 -0.03 21.57 -0.99
C HIS A 361 -0.17 20.39 -1.95
N ALA A 362 -1.16 20.49 -2.83
CA ALA A 362 -1.26 19.63 -4.01
C ALA A 362 -1.59 20.44 -5.26
N ALA A 363 -1.22 19.89 -6.42
CA ALA A 363 -1.58 20.47 -7.71
C ALA A 363 -1.92 19.36 -8.71
N TRP A 364 -2.92 19.63 -9.56
CA TRP A 364 -3.39 18.69 -10.59
C TRP A 364 -3.94 19.41 -11.81
N ILE A 365 -3.98 18.70 -12.93
CA ILE A 365 -4.68 19.20 -14.12
C ILE A 365 -6.17 18.90 -13.96
N VAL A 366 -6.99 19.94 -14.11
CA VAL A 366 -8.46 19.81 -14.12
C VAL A 366 -8.89 19.08 -15.38
N SER A 367 -9.57 17.95 -15.22
CA SER A 367 -9.90 17.05 -16.33
C SER A 367 -11.13 17.53 -17.13
N GLU A 368 -12.12 18.11 -16.46
CA GLU A 368 -13.42 18.46 -17.04
C GLU A 368 -13.93 19.82 -16.55
N GLY A 369 -14.93 20.37 -17.24
CA GLY A 369 -15.60 21.60 -16.88
C GLY A 369 -14.95 22.87 -17.44
N GLU A 370 -15.32 24.03 -16.89
CA GLU A 370 -14.89 25.35 -17.39
C GLU A 370 -13.37 25.59 -17.24
N ASN A 371 -12.74 24.91 -16.29
CA ASN A 371 -11.31 25.02 -15.99
C ASN A 371 -10.49 23.86 -16.56
N ALA A 372 -11.05 23.05 -17.45
CA ALA A 372 -10.35 21.91 -18.03
C ALA A 372 -9.01 22.34 -18.70
N GLY A 373 -7.95 21.56 -18.45
CA GLY A 373 -6.60 21.85 -18.93
C GLY A 373 -5.82 22.89 -18.10
N GLN A 374 -6.43 23.51 -17.09
CA GLN A 374 -5.73 24.36 -16.13
C GLN A 374 -5.12 23.53 -15.00
N ILE A 375 -4.04 24.01 -14.41
CA ILE A 375 -3.56 23.48 -13.15
C ILE A 375 -4.38 24.10 -12.02
N GLN A 376 -4.96 23.26 -11.19
CA GLN A 376 -5.51 23.68 -9.90
C GLN A 376 -4.47 23.33 -8.82
N MET A 377 -4.08 24.33 -8.03
CA MET A 377 -3.21 24.18 -6.87
C MET A 377 -4.01 24.51 -5.61
N MET A 378 -3.89 23.69 -4.59
CA MET A 378 -4.59 23.84 -3.32
C MET A 378 -3.62 23.84 -2.16
N ASP A 379 -3.79 24.77 -1.24
CA ASP A 379 -3.21 24.80 0.10
C ASP A 379 -4.24 24.21 1.07
N PHE A 380 -3.91 23.09 1.68
CA PHE A 380 -4.82 22.36 2.56
C PHE A 380 -5.00 23.00 3.93
N ASP A 381 -4.04 23.80 4.40
CA ASP A 381 -4.13 24.49 5.69
C ASP A 381 -5.05 25.71 5.61
N SER A 382 -4.94 26.50 4.57
CA SER A 382 -5.80 27.67 4.34
C SER A 382 -7.06 27.33 3.55
N GLN A 383 -7.11 26.18 2.89
CA GLN A 383 -8.13 25.74 1.93
C GLN A 383 -8.27 26.68 0.72
N ASN A 384 -7.26 27.49 0.44
CA ASN A 384 -7.22 28.35 -0.72
C ASN A 384 -6.90 27.54 -1.99
N VAL A 385 -7.50 27.99 -3.10
CA VAL A 385 -7.30 27.39 -4.41
C VAL A 385 -6.78 28.44 -5.38
N ARG A 386 -5.77 28.07 -6.16
CA ARG A 386 -5.24 28.88 -7.26
C ARG A 386 -5.35 28.11 -8.57
N LEU A 387 -5.74 28.80 -9.63
CA LEU A 387 -5.78 28.27 -10.99
C LEU A 387 -4.66 28.88 -11.84
N ILE A 388 -3.99 28.03 -12.62
CA ILE A 388 -2.97 28.44 -13.58
C ILE A 388 -3.48 28.01 -14.96
N ALA A 389 -3.80 29.01 -15.80
CA ALA A 389 -4.31 28.77 -17.14
C ALA A 389 -3.16 28.63 -18.17
N PRO A 390 -3.28 27.73 -19.16
CA PRO A 390 -2.33 27.66 -20.26
C PRO A 390 -2.41 28.93 -21.14
N GLY A 391 -1.31 29.24 -21.82
CA GLY A 391 -1.30 30.22 -22.88
C GLY A 391 -2.01 29.72 -24.15
N GLN A 392 -2.11 30.58 -25.16
CA GLN A 392 -2.67 30.20 -26.47
C GLN A 392 -1.83 29.09 -27.09
N ASP A 393 -2.46 28.03 -27.57
CA ASP A 393 -1.85 26.83 -28.17
C ASP A 393 -0.83 26.11 -27.23
N GLN A 394 -1.00 26.28 -25.93
CA GLN A 394 -0.16 25.61 -24.91
C GLN A 394 -0.97 24.65 -24.07
N GLU A 395 -0.30 23.63 -23.59
CA GLU A 395 -0.76 22.71 -22.55
C GLU A 395 0.15 22.79 -21.35
N LEU A 396 -0.39 22.47 -20.18
CA LEU A 396 0.34 22.44 -18.92
C LEU A 396 0.55 21.03 -18.44
N ARG A 397 1.65 20.82 -17.71
CA ARG A 397 1.94 19.56 -17.02
C ARG A 397 2.48 19.83 -15.62
N THR A 398 1.89 19.23 -14.61
CA THR A 398 2.45 19.23 -13.26
C THR A 398 3.67 18.31 -13.23
N LEU A 399 4.77 18.78 -12.63
CA LEU A 399 6.02 18.02 -12.56
C LEU A 399 6.37 17.61 -11.11
N GLY A 400 6.00 18.43 -10.13
CA GLY A 400 6.27 18.19 -8.72
C GLY A 400 6.37 19.46 -7.91
N PHE A 401 6.79 19.31 -6.67
CA PHE A 401 7.11 20.42 -5.78
C PHE A 401 8.57 20.37 -5.35
N MET A 402 9.14 21.53 -5.10
CA MET A 402 10.48 21.69 -4.56
C MET A 402 10.49 22.85 -3.56
N ASN A 403 10.73 22.57 -2.26
CA ASN A 403 10.58 23.54 -1.16
C ASN A 403 9.20 24.22 -1.14
N GLU A 404 8.13 23.45 -1.29
CA GLU A 404 6.73 23.90 -1.36
C GLU A 404 6.37 24.77 -2.60
N ASP A 405 7.31 25.05 -3.50
CA ASP A 405 7.04 25.73 -4.76
C ASP A 405 6.67 24.73 -5.85
N LEU A 406 5.60 25.01 -6.59
CA LEU A 406 5.12 24.16 -7.68
C LEU A 406 6.04 24.29 -8.91
N ILE A 407 6.44 23.16 -9.46
CA ILE A 407 7.11 23.05 -10.76
C ILE A 407 6.12 22.51 -11.78
N TYR A 408 5.93 23.25 -12.87
CA TYR A 408 5.08 22.83 -13.96
C TYR A 408 5.70 23.12 -15.32
N GLY A 409 5.46 22.22 -16.26
CA GLY A 409 5.94 22.31 -17.64
C GLY A 409 4.92 22.97 -18.55
N LEU A 410 5.43 23.64 -19.58
CA LEU A 410 4.67 24.15 -20.71
C LEU A 410 5.07 23.37 -21.95
N LEU A 411 4.09 22.93 -22.70
CA LEU A 411 4.29 22.22 -23.98
C LEU A 411 3.35 22.80 -25.03
N GLN A 412 3.68 22.60 -26.29
CA GLN A 412 2.83 23.01 -27.39
C GLN A 412 1.81 21.91 -27.66
N SER A 413 0.55 22.26 -27.80
CA SER A 413 -0.53 21.28 -28.01
C SER A 413 -0.21 20.34 -29.17
N GLY A 414 -0.25 19.04 -28.86
CA GLY A 414 -0.02 17.98 -29.85
C GLY A 414 1.44 17.74 -30.24
N ASP A 415 2.43 18.35 -29.58
CA ASP A 415 3.85 18.14 -29.90
C ASP A 415 4.42 16.95 -29.10
N ILE A 416 4.23 15.76 -29.67
CA ILE A 416 4.79 14.52 -29.15
C ILE A 416 6.14 14.26 -29.84
N LEU A 417 7.15 13.95 -29.02
CA LEU A 417 8.47 13.55 -29.49
C LEU A 417 8.55 12.01 -29.49
N THR A 418 8.96 11.44 -30.63
CA THR A 418 9.19 9.99 -30.75
C THR A 418 10.66 9.73 -31.01
N ASP A 419 11.27 8.79 -30.31
CA ASP A 419 12.66 8.38 -30.54
C ASP A 419 12.78 7.38 -31.69
N GLU A 420 14.02 7.01 -32.04
CA GLU A 420 14.32 6.05 -33.13
C GLU A 420 13.83 4.62 -32.85
N ASN A 421 13.51 4.29 -31.58
CA ASN A 421 12.96 3.00 -31.18
C ASN A 421 11.43 3.01 -31.13
N GLY A 422 10.79 4.15 -31.41
CA GLY A 422 9.34 4.32 -31.38
C GLY A 422 8.77 4.69 -30.00
N HIS A 423 9.59 5.00 -28.99
CA HIS A 423 9.12 5.48 -27.70
C HIS A 423 8.73 6.95 -27.83
N SER A 424 7.52 7.26 -27.40
CA SER A 424 6.99 8.62 -27.44
C SER A 424 7.06 9.25 -26.07
N THR A 425 7.42 10.55 -26.02
CA THR A 425 7.41 11.39 -24.82
C THR A 425 6.92 12.77 -25.14
N GLU A 426 6.37 13.46 -24.15
CA GLU A 426 6.03 14.86 -24.26
C GLU A 426 7.30 15.71 -24.19
N GLY A 427 7.44 16.65 -25.10
CA GLY A 427 8.55 17.60 -25.12
C GLY A 427 8.13 18.93 -24.52
N LEU A 428 8.61 19.23 -23.30
CA LEU A 428 8.34 20.54 -22.71
C LEU A 428 9.17 21.61 -23.43
N THR A 429 8.55 22.74 -23.73
CA THR A 429 9.24 23.90 -24.30
C THR A 429 9.91 24.74 -23.22
N SER A 430 9.34 24.75 -22.03
CA SER A 430 9.87 25.41 -20.82
C SER A 430 9.25 24.78 -19.57
N PHE A 431 9.77 25.12 -18.41
CA PHE A 431 9.09 24.91 -17.13
C PHE A 431 9.25 26.14 -16.24
N ARG A 432 8.31 26.26 -15.30
CA ARG A 432 8.26 27.33 -14.30
C ARG A 432 8.25 26.77 -12.90
N ILE A 433 8.84 27.55 -11.97
CA ILE A 433 8.78 27.31 -10.54
C ILE A 433 8.07 28.54 -9.93
N GLU A 434 6.93 28.31 -9.30
CA GLU A 434 6.11 29.37 -8.69
C GLU A 434 5.67 28.97 -7.28
N ASP A 435 5.62 29.97 -6.38
CA ASP A 435 5.00 29.80 -5.07
C ASP A 435 3.45 29.80 -5.17
N PHE A 436 2.79 29.55 -4.02
CA PHE A 436 1.32 29.51 -3.98
C PHE A 436 0.70 30.87 -4.37
N GLU A 437 1.34 31.99 -4.03
CA GLU A 437 0.88 33.34 -4.35
C GLU A 437 1.05 33.72 -5.83
N GLY A 438 1.78 32.91 -6.61
CA GLY A 438 2.00 33.11 -8.03
C GLY A 438 3.26 33.93 -8.34
N ASN A 439 4.15 34.07 -7.38
CA ASN A 439 5.43 34.72 -7.64
C ASN A 439 6.34 33.73 -8.40
N LEU A 440 6.72 34.10 -9.61
CA LEU A 440 7.66 33.34 -10.41
C LEU A 440 9.05 33.35 -9.77
N LYS A 441 9.51 32.21 -9.29
CA LYS A 441 10.85 32.01 -8.73
C LYS A 441 11.87 31.74 -9.82
N LYS A 442 11.48 30.96 -10.83
CA LYS A 442 12.35 30.62 -11.95
C LYS A 442 11.54 30.18 -13.17
N GLU A 443 12.04 30.55 -14.34
CA GLU A 443 11.65 29.98 -15.62
C GLU A 443 12.90 29.42 -16.30
N TYR A 444 12.77 28.22 -16.86
CA TYR A 444 13.84 27.61 -17.63
C TYR A 444 13.34 27.34 -19.06
N HIS A 445 14.11 27.81 -20.02
CA HIS A 445 13.90 27.62 -21.44
C HIS A 445 15.26 27.49 -22.14
N GLN A 446 15.35 26.60 -23.13
CA GLN A 446 16.53 26.48 -23.98
C GLN A 446 16.11 26.57 -25.44
N GLU A 447 16.54 27.60 -26.15
CA GLU A 447 16.14 27.83 -27.54
C GLU A 447 16.51 26.62 -28.44
N GLY A 448 15.56 26.15 -29.25
CA GLY A 448 15.70 25.04 -30.18
C GLY A 448 15.81 23.66 -29.52
N MET A 449 15.58 23.55 -28.24
CA MET A 449 15.60 22.28 -27.51
C MET A 449 14.31 22.05 -26.75
N TYR A 450 13.99 20.76 -26.55
CA TYR A 450 12.91 20.29 -25.70
C TYR A 450 13.48 19.73 -24.39
N ILE A 451 12.74 19.91 -23.31
CA ILE A 451 13.02 19.29 -22.03
C ILE A 451 12.24 17.98 -21.97
N VAL A 452 12.95 16.88 -21.75
CA VAL A 452 12.38 15.52 -21.67
C VAL A 452 12.84 14.82 -20.38
N ASN A 453 12.07 13.84 -19.95
CA ASN A 453 12.35 13.03 -18.75
C ASN A 453 12.66 13.87 -17.49
N PRO A 454 11.81 14.88 -17.16
CA PRO A 454 11.99 15.62 -15.92
C PRO A 454 11.76 14.72 -14.72
N SER A 455 12.63 14.84 -13.71
CA SER A 455 12.52 14.16 -12.42
C SER A 455 12.72 15.19 -11.30
N VAL A 456 11.69 15.41 -10.51
CA VAL A 456 11.69 16.39 -9.42
C VAL A 456 11.92 15.65 -8.11
N GLY A 457 12.99 16.01 -7.41
CA GLY A 457 13.26 15.60 -6.06
C GLY A 457 13.17 16.79 -5.10
N ARG A 458 13.39 16.53 -3.82
CA ARG A 458 13.21 17.51 -2.73
C ARG A 458 13.99 18.81 -2.93
N THR A 459 15.24 18.75 -3.44
CA THR A 459 16.14 19.90 -3.62
C THR A 459 16.76 19.95 -5.00
N LEU A 460 16.52 18.95 -5.84
CA LEU A 460 17.15 18.81 -7.15
C LEU A 460 16.09 18.36 -8.16
N MET A 461 16.00 19.08 -9.26
CA MET A 461 15.31 18.65 -10.48
C MET A 461 16.32 18.28 -11.54
N GLU A 462 16.24 17.07 -12.06
CA GLU A 462 17.07 16.59 -13.18
C GLU A 462 16.20 16.45 -14.43
N PHE A 463 16.78 16.74 -15.59
CA PHE A 463 16.10 16.59 -16.88
C PHE A 463 17.11 16.43 -18.03
N GLN A 464 16.60 16.09 -19.18
CA GLN A 464 17.40 15.95 -20.39
C GLN A 464 16.96 16.98 -21.43
N LEU A 465 17.91 17.49 -22.20
CA LEU A 465 17.65 18.38 -23.33
C LEU A 465 17.78 17.59 -24.63
N ALA A 466 16.77 17.68 -25.46
CA ALA A 466 16.65 16.95 -26.72
C ALA A 466 16.34 17.89 -27.88
N VAL A 467 16.75 17.47 -29.08
CA VAL A 467 16.38 18.15 -30.32
C VAL A 467 15.54 17.22 -31.21
N LYS A 468 14.54 17.79 -31.86
CA LYS A 468 13.68 17.08 -32.83
C LYS A 468 14.38 16.99 -34.17
N GLY A 469 14.67 15.79 -34.63
CA GLY A 469 15.32 15.50 -35.89
C GLY A 469 14.35 14.87 -36.90
N LYS A 470 14.89 14.54 -38.12
CA LYS A 470 14.09 13.91 -39.18
C LYS A 470 13.70 12.45 -38.88
N GLN A 471 14.45 11.77 -38.03
CA GLN A 471 14.26 10.36 -37.67
C GLN A 471 13.84 10.19 -36.20
N GLY A 472 13.29 11.24 -35.58
CA GLY A 472 12.91 11.25 -34.18
C GLY A 472 13.67 12.30 -33.36
N TYR A 473 13.53 12.26 -32.06
CA TYR A 473 14.29 13.13 -31.17
C TYR A 473 15.58 12.46 -30.69
N SER A 474 16.56 13.30 -30.37
CA SER A 474 17.81 12.82 -29.79
C SER A 474 18.20 13.66 -28.58
N VAL A 475 18.55 12.99 -27.47
CA VAL A 475 19.04 13.64 -26.25
C VAL A 475 20.45 14.18 -26.52
N GLN A 476 20.67 15.45 -26.21
CA GLN A 476 21.96 16.15 -26.42
C GLN A 476 22.76 16.22 -25.12
N LYS A 477 22.13 16.57 -24.03
CA LYS A 477 22.78 16.67 -22.71
C LYS A 477 21.79 16.47 -21.57
N LYS A 478 22.32 16.18 -20.38
CA LYS A 478 21.60 16.28 -19.11
C LYS A 478 21.83 17.64 -18.49
N ASP A 479 20.83 18.15 -17.82
CA ASP A 479 20.91 19.39 -17.06
C ASP A 479 20.13 19.27 -15.75
N ASN A 480 20.32 20.19 -14.83
CA ASN A 480 19.64 20.16 -13.55
C ASN A 480 19.43 21.57 -12.97
N ILE A 481 18.49 21.67 -12.06
CA ILE A 481 18.28 22.84 -11.21
C ILE A 481 18.28 22.37 -9.75
N MET A 482 19.03 23.11 -8.94
CA MET A 482 19.15 22.86 -7.52
C MET A 482 18.66 24.10 -6.76
N THR A 483 17.87 23.88 -5.70
CA THR A 483 17.55 24.94 -4.74
C THR A 483 18.60 24.93 -3.63
N VAL A 484 19.09 26.11 -3.28
CA VAL A 484 20.00 26.28 -2.15
C VAL A 484 19.14 26.72 -0.95
N SER A 485 18.84 25.80 -0.06
CA SER A 485 18.26 26.15 1.24
C SER A 485 19.38 26.69 2.13
N TYR A 486 19.41 28.02 2.37
CA TYR A 486 20.23 28.56 3.41
C TYR A 486 19.56 28.36 4.76
N THR A 487 19.85 27.27 5.43
CA THR A 487 19.65 27.19 6.87
C THR A 487 20.70 28.07 7.54
N HIS A 488 20.31 29.26 7.98
CA HIS A 488 21.11 30.04 8.89
C HIS A 488 21.22 29.31 10.23
N LEU A 489 22.24 28.48 10.38
CA LEU A 489 22.73 28.07 11.69
C LEU A 489 23.37 29.31 12.36
N THR A 490 22.58 30.05 13.11
CA THR A 490 23.14 31.01 14.09
C THR A 490 23.75 30.15 15.20
N LEU A 491 25.09 30.00 15.15
CA LEU A 491 25.81 29.47 16.29
C LEU A 491 25.62 30.42 17.48
N PRO A 492 25.21 29.93 18.65
CA PRO A 492 25.14 30.76 19.84
C PRO A 492 26.56 31.27 20.16
N THR A 493 26.74 32.57 20.17
CA THR A 493 27.97 33.20 20.63
C THR A 493 28.06 32.97 22.13
N ILE A 494 28.96 32.09 22.55
CA ILE A 494 29.31 31.93 23.95
C ILE A 494 30.12 33.17 24.33
N ARG A 495 29.58 33.99 25.25
CA ARG A 495 30.33 34.98 26.03
C ARG A 495 30.63 34.44 27.41
#